data_16452c94fedb1cabaca022e119d4716b
#
_entry.id   16452c94fedb1cabaca022e119d4716b
#
_cell.length_a   1.000
_cell.length_b   1.000
_cell.length_c   1.000
_cell.angle_alpha   90.00
_cell.angle_beta   90.00
_cell.angle_gamma   90.00
#
_symmetry.space_group_name_H-M   'P 1'
#
loop_
_entity.id
_entity.type
_entity.pdbx_description
1 polymer ?
#
loop_
_entity_poly.entity_id
_entity_poly.type
_entity_poly.pdbx_seq_one_letter_code
_entity_poly.pdbx_strand_id
1 'polypeptide(L)'
;MMSTPALKGIRVIAFTWVWAGPWMGGVLADMGAEVIKVETRQRLDSQRVVKITKNPEQGPNQGQFNVTNRGVKSITLNLKQPKGLEIIKKLVKIS
;
A
#
# COMPACT_ATOMS: atom_id res chain seq x y z
N MET A 1 26.69 11.89 -9.75
CA MET A 1 25.88 11.37 -10.86
C MET A 1 24.75 10.53 -10.30
N MET A 2 23.52 10.89 -10.61
CA MET A 2 22.37 10.11 -10.15
C MET A 2 22.14 8.92 -11.09
N SER A 3 22.26 7.71 -10.55
CA SER A 3 21.94 6.50 -11.30
C SER A 3 20.43 6.33 -11.42
N THR A 4 19.97 5.71 -12.51
CA THR A 4 18.59 5.33 -12.69
C THR A 4 18.23 4.25 -11.65
N PRO A 5 17.10 4.38 -10.91
CA PRO A 5 16.68 3.33 -9.99
C PRO A 5 16.49 1.99 -10.68
N ALA A 6 16.87 0.90 -10.01
CA ALA A 6 16.87 -0.45 -10.57
C ALA A 6 15.51 -0.90 -11.10
N LEU A 7 14.43 -0.49 -10.42
CA LEU A 7 13.06 -0.90 -10.77
C LEU A 7 12.23 0.21 -11.43
N LYS A 8 12.91 1.22 -12.00
CA LYS A 8 12.20 2.28 -12.73
C LYS A 8 11.39 1.66 -13.88
N GLY A 9 10.13 2.06 -13.99
CA GLY A 9 9.20 1.56 -15.01
C GLY A 9 8.46 0.29 -14.62
N ILE A 10 8.79 -0.31 -13.48
CA ILE A 10 8.06 -1.46 -12.95
C ILE A 10 6.90 -0.98 -12.10
N ARG A 11 5.69 -1.47 -12.38
CA ARG A 11 4.50 -1.23 -11.58
C ARG A 11 4.11 -2.49 -10.83
N VAL A 12 3.86 -2.36 -9.53
CA VAL A 12 3.48 -3.45 -8.63
C VAL A 12 2.11 -3.14 -8.02
N ILE A 13 1.18 -4.07 -8.15
CA ILE A 13 -0.11 -3.99 -7.47
C ILE A 13 -0.03 -4.84 -6.21
N ALA A 14 -0.23 -4.22 -5.06
CA ALA A 14 -0.04 -4.84 -3.77
C ALA A 14 -1.38 -5.05 -3.05
N PHE A 15 -1.77 -6.31 -2.86
CA PHE A 15 -2.89 -6.72 -2.02
C PHE A 15 -2.37 -7.17 -0.67
N THR A 16 -1.63 -6.31 0.01
CA THR A 16 -0.83 -6.68 1.18
C THR A 16 -1.33 -6.00 2.45
N TRP A 17 -1.12 -6.70 3.57
CA TRP A 17 -1.57 -6.28 4.88
C TRP A 17 -0.51 -6.51 5.95
N VAL A 18 -0.56 -5.72 7.00
CA VAL A 18 0.16 -5.81 8.26
C VAL A 18 1.65 -5.53 8.11
N TRP A 19 2.51 -6.53 7.91
CA TRP A 19 3.96 -6.39 8.01
C TRP A 19 4.72 -6.83 6.76
N ALA A 20 4.78 -8.13 6.52
CA ALA A 20 5.70 -8.72 5.54
C ALA A 20 5.42 -8.22 4.11
N GLY A 21 4.17 -8.24 3.68
CA GLY A 21 3.78 -7.77 2.35
C GLY A 21 4.02 -6.28 2.16
N PRO A 22 3.51 -5.41 3.05
CA PRO A 22 3.78 -3.98 2.99
C PRO A 22 5.27 -3.64 3.06
N TRP A 23 6.03 -4.31 3.91
CA TRP A 23 7.48 -4.12 4.00
C TRP A 23 8.16 -4.37 2.65
N MET A 24 7.82 -5.48 1.99
CA MET A 24 8.33 -5.79 0.66
C MET A 24 7.94 -4.71 -0.35
N GLY A 25 6.70 -4.24 -0.32
CA GLY A 25 6.23 -3.13 -1.17
C GLY A 25 7.06 -1.86 -0.97
N GLY A 26 7.36 -1.52 0.28
CA GLY A 26 8.23 -0.39 0.62
C GLY A 26 9.64 -0.54 0.06
N VAL A 27 10.22 -1.73 0.15
CA VAL A 27 11.55 -2.01 -0.43
C VAL A 27 11.53 -1.88 -1.94
N LEU A 28 10.51 -2.40 -2.61
CA LEU A 28 10.37 -2.25 -4.06
C LEU A 28 10.22 -0.78 -4.47
N ALA A 29 9.45 -0.01 -3.70
CA ALA A 29 9.32 1.43 -3.92
C ALA A 29 10.64 2.17 -3.74
N ASP A 30 11.42 1.83 -2.71
CA ASP A 30 12.76 2.39 -2.50
C ASP A 30 13.69 2.12 -3.70
N MET A 31 13.50 1.00 -4.38
CA MET A 31 14.26 0.61 -5.57
C MET A 31 13.72 1.23 -6.87
N GLY A 32 12.69 2.05 -6.79
CA GLY A 32 12.17 2.81 -7.93
C GLY A 32 10.91 2.25 -8.58
N ALA A 33 10.33 1.16 -8.07
CA ALA A 33 9.06 0.66 -8.56
C ALA A 33 7.91 1.60 -8.17
N GLU A 34 6.90 1.69 -9.04
CA GLU A 34 5.62 2.28 -8.68
C GLU A 34 4.78 1.20 -7.98
N VAL A 35 4.62 1.30 -6.67
CA VAL A 35 3.85 0.34 -5.88
C VAL A 35 2.50 0.95 -5.52
N ILE A 36 1.42 0.26 -5.88
CA ILE A 36 0.06 0.69 -5.62
C ILE A 36 -0.61 -0.32 -4.70
N LYS A 37 -0.89 0.10 -3.47
CA LYS A 37 -1.60 -0.70 -2.48
C LYS A 37 -3.11 -0.55 -2.69
N VAL A 38 -3.79 -1.67 -2.80
CA VAL A 38 -5.24 -1.73 -2.97
C VAL A 38 -5.89 -2.12 -1.64
N GLU A 39 -6.78 -1.27 -1.16
CA GLU A 39 -7.56 -1.52 0.05
C GLU A 39 -9.05 -1.34 -0.22
N THR A 40 -9.89 -1.75 0.72
CA THR A 40 -11.32 -1.43 0.73
C THR A 40 -11.65 -0.65 2.00
N ARG A 41 -12.61 0.27 1.90
CA ARG A 41 -13.07 1.04 3.06
C ARG A 41 -13.73 0.18 4.13
N GLN A 42 -14.32 -0.95 3.73
CA GLN A 42 -14.96 -1.89 4.66
C GLN A 42 -13.93 -2.63 5.52
N ARG A 43 -12.70 -2.73 5.04
CA ARG A 43 -11.64 -3.44 5.75
C ARG A 43 -10.28 -2.85 5.42
N LEU A 44 -9.89 -1.82 6.16
CA LEU A 44 -8.57 -1.20 6.05
C LEU A 44 -7.48 -2.09 6.65
N ASP A 45 -6.24 -1.86 6.23
CA ASP A 45 -5.09 -2.50 6.87
C ASP A 45 -5.13 -2.23 8.38
N SER A 46 -4.98 -3.30 9.16
CA SER A 46 -5.04 -3.22 10.62
C SER A 46 -4.01 -2.24 11.21
N GLN A 47 -2.88 -2.06 10.55
CA GLN A 47 -1.84 -1.11 11.00
C GLN A 47 -2.28 0.35 10.90
N ARG A 48 -3.29 0.68 10.11
CA ARG A 48 -3.87 2.04 10.07
C ARG A 48 -4.62 2.38 11.34
N VAL A 49 -5.22 1.39 12.00
CA VAL A 49 -6.17 1.59 13.09
C VAL A 49 -5.68 1.10 14.44
N VAL A 50 -4.46 0.58 14.51
CA VAL A 50 -3.88 0.12 15.79
C VAL A 50 -3.65 1.30 16.72
N LYS A 51 -4.27 1.24 17.90
CA LYS A 51 -4.01 2.15 19.01
C LYS A 51 -2.92 1.55 19.88
N ILE A 52 -1.70 2.02 19.73
CA ILE A 52 -0.56 1.54 20.54
C ILE A 52 -0.48 2.31 21.86
N THR A 53 -1.10 3.47 21.96
CA THR A 53 -1.04 4.32 23.15
C THR A 53 -2.35 4.23 23.95
N LYS A 54 -2.20 4.23 25.27
CA LYS A 54 -3.34 4.32 26.20
C LYS A 54 -3.87 5.77 26.32
N ASN A 55 -3.20 6.73 25.70
CA ASN A 55 -3.61 8.12 25.75
C ASN A 55 -4.58 8.44 24.60
N PRO A 56 -5.89 8.66 24.89
CA PRO A 56 -6.87 8.96 23.85
C PRO A 56 -6.59 10.24 23.05
N GLU A 57 -5.82 11.17 23.61
CA GLU A 57 -5.49 12.44 22.97
C GLU A 57 -4.47 12.30 21.83
N GLN A 58 -3.73 11.21 21.83
CA GLN A 58 -2.70 11.00 20.79
C GLN A 58 -3.23 10.35 19.51
N GLY A 59 -4.50 9.95 19.49
CA GLY A 59 -5.10 9.31 18.34
C GLY A 59 -4.45 7.96 17.97
N PRO A 60 -4.79 7.37 16.81
CA PRO A 60 -4.21 6.12 16.36
C PRO A 60 -2.75 6.32 15.98
N ASN A 61 -1.88 5.43 16.46
CA ASN A 61 -0.45 5.45 16.08
C ASN A 61 -0.30 4.76 14.71
N GLN A 62 -0.07 5.56 13.69
CA GLN A 62 0.15 5.08 12.33
C GLN A 62 1.64 4.96 11.97
N GLY A 63 2.53 5.07 12.94
CA GLY A 63 3.97 5.03 12.69
C GLY A 63 4.41 3.75 11.99
N GLN A 64 3.94 2.59 12.42
CA GLN A 64 4.24 1.31 11.77
C GLN A 64 3.69 1.24 10.35
N PHE A 65 2.46 1.69 10.14
CA PHE A 65 1.89 1.75 8.79
C PHE A 65 2.75 2.62 7.88
N ASN A 66 3.17 3.78 8.34
CA ASN A 66 3.97 4.71 7.54
C ASN A 66 5.35 4.15 7.20
N VAL A 67 5.99 3.44 8.14
CA VAL A 67 7.30 2.81 7.92
C VAL A 67 7.21 1.67 6.90
N THR A 68 6.23 0.79 7.05
CA THR A 68 6.09 -0.37 6.16
C THR A 68 5.54 -0.03 4.78
N ASN A 69 4.78 1.06 4.66
CA ASN A 69 4.16 1.49 3.40
C ASN A 69 4.82 2.76 2.82
N ARG A 70 6.07 3.04 3.16
CA ARG A 70 6.78 4.21 2.64
C ARG A 70 6.90 4.16 1.13
N GLY A 71 6.66 5.29 0.48
CA GLY A 71 6.75 5.42 -0.97
C GLY A 71 5.65 4.70 -1.75
N VAL A 72 4.72 4.04 -1.07
CA VAL A 72 3.63 3.28 -1.69
C VAL A 72 2.42 4.20 -1.92
N LYS A 73 1.87 4.16 -3.13
CA LYS A 73 0.59 4.82 -3.45
C LYS A 73 -0.56 3.96 -2.94
N SER A 74 -1.67 4.58 -2.60
CA SER A 74 -2.84 3.88 -2.08
C SER A 74 -4.07 4.20 -2.91
N ILE A 75 -4.84 3.17 -3.25
CA ILE A 75 -6.16 3.32 -3.83
C ILE A 75 -7.17 2.49 -3.05
N THR A 76 -8.41 2.94 -3.07
CA THR A 76 -9.52 2.23 -2.42
C THR A 76 -10.50 1.75 -3.49
N LEU A 77 -10.71 0.43 -3.54
CA LEU A 77 -11.65 -0.22 -4.45
C LEU A 77 -12.50 -1.24 -3.70
N ASN A 78 -13.78 -1.32 -4.04
CA ASN A 78 -14.62 -2.42 -3.57
C ASN A 78 -14.63 -3.53 -4.61
N LEU A 79 -13.83 -4.56 -4.39
CA LEU A 79 -13.67 -5.68 -5.32
C LEU A 79 -14.87 -6.63 -5.35
N LYS A 80 -15.85 -6.45 -4.45
CA LYS A 80 -17.13 -7.16 -4.48
C LYS A 80 -18.10 -6.55 -5.48
N GLN A 81 -17.85 -5.31 -5.92
CA GLN A 81 -18.65 -4.65 -6.92
C GLN A 81 -18.08 -4.91 -8.32
N PRO A 82 -18.94 -5.16 -9.35
CA PRO A 82 -18.46 -5.42 -10.71
C PRO A 82 -17.55 -4.33 -11.25
N LYS A 83 -17.87 -3.07 -10.96
CA LYS A 83 -17.07 -1.91 -11.40
C LYS A 83 -15.68 -1.89 -10.77
N GLY A 84 -15.58 -2.16 -9.46
CA GLY A 84 -14.30 -2.25 -8.76
C GLY A 84 -13.44 -3.38 -9.30
N LEU A 85 -14.05 -4.53 -9.56
CA LEU A 85 -13.37 -5.67 -10.14
C LEU A 85 -12.87 -5.38 -11.56
N GLU A 86 -13.66 -4.68 -12.37
CA GLU A 86 -13.26 -4.25 -13.72
C GLU A 86 -12.03 -3.32 -13.66
N ILE A 87 -12.04 -2.35 -12.77
CA ILE A 87 -10.93 -1.40 -12.60
C ILE A 87 -9.66 -2.12 -12.21
N ILE A 88 -9.73 -3.02 -11.22
CA ILE A 88 -8.52 -3.72 -10.77
C ILE A 88 -7.95 -4.65 -11.84
N LYS A 89 -8.80 -5.31 -12.62
CA LYS A 89 -8.35 -6.15 -13.75
C LYS A 89 -7.59 -5.33 -14.79
N LYS A 90 -8.09 -4.15 -15.12
CA LYS A 90 -7.39 -3.22 -16.03
C LYS A 90 -6.05 -2.79 -15.47
N LEU A 91 -6.00 -2.47 -14.19
CA LEU A 91 -4.78 -2.03 -13.53
C LEU A 91 -3.72 -3.15 -13.49
N VAL A 92 -4.12 -4.36 -13.15
CA VAL A 92 -3.23 -5.52 -13.15
C VAL A 92 -2.65 -5.80 -14.55
N LYS A 93 -3.46 -5.61 -15.58
CA LYS A 93 -3.06 -5.87 -16.97
C LYS A 93 -1.92 -4.95 -17.43
N ILE A 94 -1.82 -3.76 -16.89
CA ILE A 94 -0.79 -2.78 -17.24
C ILE A 94 0.35 -2.71 -16.20
N SER A 95 0.41 -3.72 -15.35
CA SER A 95 1.41 -3.76 -14.26
C SER A 95 2.38 -4.91 -14.45
#